data_26bfbc5a08c3607a9a96e5fc94242c18
#
_entry.id   26bfbc5a08c3607a9a96e5fc94242c18
#
_cell.length_a   1.000
_cell.length_b   1.000
_cell.length_c   1.000
_cell.angle_alpha   90.00
_cell.angle_beta   90.00
_cell.angle_gamma   90.00
#
_symmetry.space_group_name_H-M   'P 1'
#
loop_
_entity.id
_entity.type
_entity.pdbx_description
1 polymer ?
#
loop_
_entity_poly.entity_id
_entity_poly.type
_entity_poly.pdbx_seq_one_letter_code
_entity_poly.pdbx_strand_id
1 'polypeptide(L)'
;QQLGMGYLDNDRSGVRFSIYLIKKELKARGHTRSYTEIYDSLMILSGCHITITSEDSEELCASGILNSLAGISKRTSEKNPKAFWYADFSPLVTVAIRSHNYRQINFYKSMSFSTQLAQWFYKRLCHNFVQASFLNNYKITFSTISRDSLLLFDSRKNQQVLRVDNALTELVNNHVLNDFEKNITRGARNSIAEIEYVLQPHSDFIKDVKAANARAKNIRKTLKP
;
A
#
# COMPACT_ATOMS: atom_id res chain seq x y z
N GLN A 1 -20.69 -0.82 -6.70
CA GLN A 1 -20.89 0.66 -6.77
C GLN A 1 -19.55 1.31 -6.94
N GLN A 2 -19.37 2.08 -7.99
CA GLN A 2 -18.09 2.76 -8.26
C GLN A 2 -17.92 3.91 -7.27
N LEU A 3 -16.83 3.91 -6.52
CA LEU A 3 -16.44 4.99 -5.62
C LEU A 3 -16.13 6.29 -6.36
N GLY A 4 -15.78 6.17 -7.62
CA GLY A 4 -15.51 7.25 -8.53
C GLY A 4 -15.47 6.74 -9.95
N MET A 5 -15.47 7.64 -10.90
CA MET A 5 -15.28 7.35 -12.33
C MET A 5 -13.83 7.66 -12.68
N GLY A 6 -13.05 6.59 -12.94
CA GLY A 6 -11.69 6.73 -13.48
C GLY A 6 -11.75 7.17 -14.94
N TYR A 7 -10.78 7.95 -15.35
CA TYR A 7 -10.56 8.31 -16.75
C TYR A 7 -9.09 8.14 -17.14
N LEU A 8 -8.87 7.82 -18.39
CA LEU A 8 -7.56 7.65 -18.99
C LEU A 8 -7.61 8.20 -20.40
N ASP A 9 -7.07 9.40 -20.57
CA ASP A 9 -6.87 10.06 -21.86
C ASP A 9 -5.42 9.95 -22.32
N ASN A 10 -5.10 10.53 -23.50
CA ASN A 10 -3.76 10.39 -24.09
C ASN A 10 -2.61 10.79 -23.15
N ASP A 11 -2.76 11.81 -22.34
CA ASP A 11 -1.69 12.32 -21.47
C ASP A 11 -2.09 12.46 -19.99
N ARG A 12 -3.33 12.07 -19.66
CA ARG A 12 -3.87 12.26 -18.31
C ARG A 12 -4.62 11.02 -17.84
N SER A 13 -4.47 10.72 -16.58
CA SER A 13 -5.30 9.74 -15.87
C SER A 13 -5.75 10.32 -14.54
N GLY A 14 -6.90 9.92 -14.08
CA GLY A 14 -7.42 10.45 -12.84
C GLY A 14 -8.73 9.81 -12.41
N VAL A 15 -9.38 10.43 -11.43
CA VAL A 15 -10.64 9.94 -10.88
C VAL A 15 -11.55 11.09 -10.51
N ARG A 16 -12.85 10.93 -10.81
CA ARG A 16 -13.93 11.77 -10.31
C ARG A 16 -14.61 11.07 -9.14
N PHE A 17 -14.75 11.75 -8.01
CA PHE A 17 -15.29 11.17 -6.77
C PHE A 17 -16.05 12.21 -5.95
N SER A 18 -16.68 11.79 -4.84
CA SER A 18 -17.17 12.71 -3.81
C SER A 18 -16.67 12.25 -2.43
N ILE A 19 -16.44 13.20 -1.52
CA ILE A 19 -16.03 12.90 -0.14
C ILE A 19 -17.09 12.05 0.56
N TYR A 20 -18.37 12.26 0.23
CA TYR A 20 -19.46 11.42 0.75
C TYR A 20 -19.29 9.94 0.40
N LEU A 21 -18.95 9.62 -0.85
CA LEU A 21 -18.73 8.23 -1.28
C LEU A 21 -17.51 7.61 -0.59
N ILE A 22 -16.41 8.37 -0.47
CA ILE A 22 -15.23 7.91 0.28
C ILE A 22 -15.60 7.60 1.72
N LYS A 23 -16.28 8.52 2.41
CA LYS A 23 -16.71 8.32 3.79
C LYS A 23 -17.62 7.10 3.95
N LYS A 24 -18.58 6.94 3.05
CA LYS A 24 -19.51 5.80 3.05
C LYS A 24 -18.77 4.47 2.91
N GLU A 25 -17.80 4.41 2.01
CA GLU A 25 -17.02 3.21 1.77
C GLU A 25 -16.08 2.89 2.93
N LEU A 26 -15.40 3.89 3.49
CA LEU A 26 -14.58 3.72 4.69
C LEU A 26 -15.42 3.16 5.85
N LYS A 27 -16.59 3.72 6.07
CA LYS A 27 -17.51 3.25 7.14
C LYS A 27 -17.96 1.80 6.90
N ALA A 28 -18.28 1.43 5.66
CA ALA A 28 -18.67 0.06 5.32
C ALA A 28 -17.56 -0.97 5.58
N ARG A 29 -16.30 -0.51 5.72
CA ARG A 29 -15.11 -1.33 6.02
C ARG A 29 -14.63 -1.20 7.46
N GLY A 30 -15.43 -0.61 8.36
CA GLY A 30 -15.06 -0.44 9.75
C GLY A 30 -14.14 0.75 10.04
N HIS A 31 -13.84 1.59 9.04
CA HIS A 31 -13.01 2.79 9.22
C HIS A 31 -13.88 4.03 9.34
N THR A 32 -13.84 4.68 10.50
CA THR A 32 -14.58 5.93 10.72
C THR A 32 -13.68 7.12 10.45
N ARG A 33 -14.10 8.00 9.53
CA ARG A 33 -13.44 9.27 9.22
C ARG A 33 -14.46 10.38 9.07
N SER A 34 -14.15 11.57 9.58
CA SER A 34 -14.91 12.79 9.35
C SER A 34 -14.67 13.35 7.94
N TYR A 35 -15.53 14.26 7.50
CA TYR A 35 -15.31 14.98 6.22
C TYR A 35 -14.01 15.78 6.24
N THR A 36 -13.73 16.42 7.37
CA THR A 36 -12.51 17.20 7.59
C THR A 36 -11.27 16.37 7.45
N GLU A 37 -11.20 15.19 8.09
CA GLU A 37 -10.05 14.28 7.98
C GLU A 37 -9.82 13.79 6.56
N ILE A 38 -10.90 13.50 5.81
CA ILE A 38 -10.79 13.09 4.40
C ILE A 38 -10.30 14.25 3.56
N TYR A 39 -10.86 15.45 3.76
CA TYR A 39 -10.43 16.67 3.08
C TYR A 39 -8.95 16.95 3.32
N ASP A 40 -8.53 16.97 4.59
CA ASP A 40 -7.15 17.25 4.97
C ASP A 40 -6.19 16.18 4.38
N SER A 41 -6.60 14.91 4.35
CA SER A 41 -5.83 13.84 3.69
C SER A 41 -5.67 14.06 2.19
N LEU A 42 -6.70 14.54 1.50
CA LEU A 42 -6.61 14.90 0.06
C LEU A 42 -5.67 16.08 -0.16
N MET A 43 -5.71 17.09 0.71
CA MET A 43 -4.81 18.23 0.63
C MET A 43 -3.36 17.83 0.88
N ILE A 44 -3.10 16.95 1.85
CA ILE A 44 -1.77 16.39 2.09
C ILE A 44 -1.28 15.64 0.85
N LEU A 45 -2.10 14.75 0.26
CA LEU A 45 -1.74 14.02 -0.95
C LEU A 45 -1.43 14.93 -2.14
N SER A 46 -2.17 16.03 -2.29
CA SER A 46 -1.91 17.01 -3.36
C SER A 46 -0.64 17.82 -3.14
N GLY A 47 -0.19 17.98 -1.89
CA GLY A 47 1.06 18.66 -1.54
C GLY A 47 2.29 17.75 -1.48
N CYS A 48 2.11 16.43 -1.54
CA CYS A 48 3.23 15.50 -1.47
C CYS A 48 3.95 15.39 -2.83
N HIS A 49 5.28 15.49 -2.82
CA HIS A 49 6.13 15.26 -3.98
C HIS A 49 6.96 13.99 -3.77
N ILE A 50 7.16 13.24 -4.84
CA ILE A 50 8.00 12.05 -4.89
C ILE A 50 9.10 12.31 -5.90
N THR A 51 10.35 12.06 -5.49
CA THR A 51 11.50 12.06 -6.37
C THR A 51 11.97 10.62 -6.55
N ILE A 52 12.08 10.19 -7.78
CA ILE A 52 12.60 8.88 -8.16
C ILE A 52 13.89 9.10 -8.93
N THR A 53 14.98 8.50 -8.47
CA THR A 53 16.28 8.55 -9.11
C THR A 53 16.64 7.15 -9.59
N SER A 54 17.21 7.02 -10.79
CA SER A 54 17.76 5.74 -11.25
C SER A 54 18.96 5.33 -10.39
N GLU A 55 19.32 4.03 -10.38
CA GLU A 55 20.47 3.54 -9.63
C GLU A 55 21.77 4.20 -10.08
N ASP A 56 21.87 4.52 -11.38
CA ASP A 56 23.01 5.19 -11.97
C ASP A 56 22.98 6.73 -11.77
N SER A 57 21.95 7.25 -11.11
CA SER A 57 21.72 8.70 -10.82
C SER A 57 21.68 9.59 -12.07
N GLU A 58 21.51 9.01 -13.27
CA GLU A 58 21.47 9.75 -14.53
C GLU A 58 20.07 10.30 -14.82
N GLU A 59 19.02 9.62 -14.33
CA GLU A 59 17.64 10.04 -14.52
C GLU A 59 17.00 10.43 -13.19
N LEU A 60 16.39 11.61 -13.18
CA LEU A 60 15.63 12.13 -12.06
C LEU A 60 14.19 12.41 -12.53
N CYS A 61 13.23 11.83 -11.85
CA CYS A 61 11.83 12.18 -12.03
C CYS A 61 11.23 12.68 -10.72
N ALA A 62 10.80 13.92 -10.69
CA ALA A 62 10.12 14.53 -9.55
C ALA A 62 8.67 14.86 -9.93
N SER A 63 7.70 14.38 -9.15
CA SER A 63 6.28 14.60 -9.42
C SER A 63 5.47 14.57 -8.12
N GLY A 64 4.33 15.26 -8.10
CA GLY A 64 3.33 15.08 -7.06
C GLY A 64 2.73 13.67 -7.09
N ILE A 65 2.18 13.21 -5.98
CA ILE A 65 1.33 12.00 -5.97
C ILE A 65 0.08 12.27 -6.82
N LEU A 66 -0.57 13.41 -6.58
CA LEU A 66 -1.61 13.95 -7.43
C LEU A 66 -1.03 15.12 -8.21
N ASN A 67 -1.23 15.11 -9.53
CA ASN A 67 -0.82 16.21 -10.40
C ASN A 67 -1.70 17.45 -10.20
N SER A 68 -2.99 17.21 -10.01
CA SER A 68 -3.95 18.26 -9.66
C SER A 68 -5.07 17.69 -8.80
N LEU A 69 -5.64 18.56 -7.97
CA LEU A 69 -6.84 18.28 -7.18
C LEU A 69 -7.79 19.47 -7.33
N ALA A 70 -8.95 19.24 -7.90
CA ALA A 70 -9.98 20.25 -8.08
C ALA A 70 -11.27 19.86 -7.35
N GLY A 71 -11.85 20.76 -6.61
CA GLY A 71 -13.06 20.53 -5.84
C GLY A 71 -13.59 21.82 -5.22
N ILE A 72 -14.43 21.68 -4.23
CA ILE A 72 -15.04 22.81 -3.52
C ILE A 72 -14.31 23.07 -2.20
N SER A 73 -14.41 24.31 -1.70
CA SER A 73 -13.78 24.67 -0.42
C SER A 73 -14.24 23.79 0.74
N LYS A 74 -13.44 23.68 1.79
CA LYS A 74 -13.75 22.90 3.00
C LYS A 74 -15.15 23.22 3.55
N ARG A 75 -15.45 24.51 3.75
CA ARG A 75 -16.73 24.98 4.26
C ARG A 75 -17.92 24.60 3.35
N THR A 76 -17.75 24.64 2.03
CA THR A 76 -18.77 24.23 1.07
C THR A 76 -18.90 22.72 0.99
N SER A 77 -17.81 21.99 1.14
CA SER A 77 -17.79 20.51 1.18
C SER A 77 -18.57 19.95 2.36
N GLU A 78 -18.51 20.58 3.53
CA GLU A 78 -19.32 20.21 4.69
C GLU A 78 -20.81 20.40 4.45
N LYS A 79 -21.19 21.45 3.73
CA LYS A 79 -22.59 21.75 3.39
C LYS A 79 -23.12 20.92 2.22
N ASN A 80 -22.26 20.58 1.25
CA ASN A 80 -22.58 19.78 0.08
C ASN A 80 -21.60 18.61 -0.10
N PRO A 81 -21.67 17.60 0.76
CA PRO A 81 -20.72 16.46 0.76
C PRO A 81 -20.82 15.58 -0.50
N LYS A 82 -21.87 15.72 -1.31
CA LYS A 82 -22.05 14.98 -2.57
C LYS A 82 -21.41 15.67 -3.77
N ALA A 83 -20.90 16.89 -3.60
CA ALA A 83 -20.21 17.59 -4.68
C ALA A 83 -19.04 16.78 -5.21
N PHE A 84 -18.82 16.87 -6.50
CA PHE A 84 -17.76 16.13 -7.16
C PHE A 84 -16.41 16.82 -7.01
N TRP A 85 -15.41 15.97 -6.88
CA TRP A 85 -13.99 16.27 -6.89
C TRP A 85 -13.33 15.57 -8.05
N TYR A 86 -12.27 16.14 -8.56
CA TYR A 86 -11.44 15.60 -9.62
C TYR A 86 -10.00 15.54 -9.10
N ALA A 87 -9.35 14.40 -9.24
CA ALA A 87 -7.94 14.24 -8.98
C ALA A 87 -7.25 13.66 -10.21
N ASP A 88 -6.27 14.38 -10.74
CA ASP A 88 -5.37 13.86 -11.76
C ASP A 88 -4.20 13.15 -11.08
N PHE A 89 -3.85 12.00 -11.57
CA PHE A 89 -2.65 11.29 -11.13
C PHE A 89 -1.40 11.88 -11.78
N SER A 90 -0.26 11.63 -11.16
CA SER A 90 1.01 12.07 -11.73
C SER A 90 1.26 11.45 -13.11
N PRO A 91 2.06 12.09 -13.97
CA PRO A 91 2.47 11.53 -15.26
C PRO A 91 3.08 10.14 -15.13
N LEU A 92 3.86 9.88 -14.08
CA LEU A 92 4.43 8.57 -13.78
C LEU A 92 3.38 7.49 -13.63
N VAL A 93 2.28 7.79 -12.91
CA VAL A 93 1.15 6.86 -12.75
C VAL A 93 0.45 6.63 -14.07
N THR A 94 0.25 7.69 -14.86
CA THR A 94 -0.36 7.60 -16.20
C THR A 94 0.47 6.71 -17.13
N VAL A 95 1.79 6.90 -17.16
CA VAL A 95 2.71 6.06 -17.93
C VAL A 95 2.68 4.61 -17.43
N ALA A 96 2.72 4.40 -16.12
CA ALA A 96 2.66 3.05 -15.53
C ALA A 96 1.35 2.32 -15.89
N ILE A 97 0.20 3.03 -15.87
CA ILE A 97 -1.09 2.44 -16.26
C ILE A 97 -1.08 2.04 -17.73
N ARG A 98 -0.56 2.89 -18.62
CA ARG A 98 -0.51 2.64 -20.07
C ARG A 98 0.44 1.54 -20.46
N SER A 99 1.65 1.57 -19.90
CA SER A 99 2.65 0.53 -20.11
C SER A 99 2.33 -0.76 -19.36
N HIS A 100 1.22 -0.78 -18.61
CA HIS A 100 0.84 -1.90 -17.72
C HIS A 100 1.98 -2.30 -16.75
N ASN A 101 2.82 -1.34 -16.42
CA ASN A 101 3.93 -1.51 -15.48
C ASN A 101 3.48 -1.21 -14.05
N TYR A 102 2.53 -1.98 -13.56
CA TYR A 102 2.04 -1.91 -12.20
C TYR A 102 1.71 -3.30 -11.67
N ARG A 103 1.73 -3.42 -10.34
CA ARG A 103 1.34 -4.65 -9.68
C ARG A 103 -0.04 -4.50 -9.05
N GLN A 104 -0.94 -5.42 -9.38
CA GLN A 104 -2.26 -5.45 -8.76
C GLN A 104 -2.17 -5.96 -7.33
N ILE A 105 -2.80 -5.24 -6.42
CA ILE A 105 -2.98 -5.60 -5.01
C ILE A 105 -4.48 -5.72 -4.75
N ASN A 106 -4.90 -6.71 -3.98
CA ASN A 106 -6.29 -6.81 -3.56
C ASN A 106 -6.58 -5.70 -2.54
N PHE A 107 -7.22 -4.63 -3.04
CA PHE A 107 -7.58 -3.47 -2.24
C PHE A 107 -8.47 -3.84 -1.05
N TYR A 108 -9.46 -4.72 -1.27
CA TYR A 108 -10.39 -5.13 -0.21
C TYR A 108 -9.67 -5.84 0.92
N LYS A 109 -8.76 -6.74 0.59
CA LYS A 109 -7.93 -7.41 1.57
C LYS A 109 -6.98 -6.44 2.27
N SER A 110 -6.40 -5.48 1.55
CA SER A 110 -5.58 -4.43 2.18
C SER A 110 -6.36 -3.62 3.21
N MET A 111 -7.63 -3.32 2.93
CA MET A 111 -8.50 -2.54 3.82
C MET A 111 -9.14 -3.36 4.95
N SER A 112 -9.02 -4.69 4.96
CA SER A 112 -9.53 -5.53 6.05
C SER A 112 -8.61 -5.55 7.28
N PHE A 113 -7.36 -5.12 7.13
CA PHE A 113 -6.42 -5.05 8.25
C PHE A 113 -6.73 -3.87 9.17
N SER A 114 -6.70 -4.11 10.46
CA SER A 114 -6.98 -3.12 11.50
C SER A 114 -5.78 -2.20 11.75
N THR A 115 -4.55 -2.72 11.55
CA THR A 115 -3.32 -1.98 11.83
C THR A 115 -2.63 -1.52 10.53
N GLN A 116 -2.03 -0.32 10.57
CA GLN A 116 -1.25 0.20 9.45
C GLN A 116 -0.02 -0.69 9.16
N LEU A 117 0.56 -1.29 10.19
CA LEU A 117 1.72 -2.17 10.04
C LEU A 117 1.35 -3.47 9.32
N ALA A 118 0.18 -4.07 9.60
CA ALA A 118 -0.31 -5.23 8.87
C ALA A 118 -0.61 -4.90 7.40
N GLN A 119 -1.22 -3.73 7.14
CA GLN A 119 -1.42 -3.24 5.77
C GLN A 119 -0.10 -3.05 5.02
N TRP A 120 0.91 -2.50 5.70
CA TRP A 120 2.25 -2.33 5.13
C TRP A 120 2.89 -3.68 4.79
N PHE A 121 2.84 -4.66 5.70
CA PHE A 121 3.33 -6.01 5.45
C PHE A 121 2.65 -6.65 4.24
N TYR A 122 1.33 -6.57 4.18
CA TYR A 122 0.58 -7.13 3.06
C TYR A 122 1.03 -6.53 1.72
N LYS A 123 1.13 -5.19 1.64
CA LYS A 123 1.60 -4.50 0.44
C LYS A 123 3.04 -4.88 0.10
N ARG A 124 3.92 -4.93 1.10
CA ARG A 124 5.32 -5.36 0.91
C ARG A 124 5.42 -6.78 0.36
N LEU A 125 4.68 -7.72 0.93
CA LEU A 125 4.64 -9.10 0.44
C LEU A 125 4.11 -9.17 -0.99
N CYS A 126 3.06 -8.44 -1.34
CA CYS A 126 2.56 -8.36 -2.70
C CYS A 126 3.62 -7.85 -3.69
N HIS A 127 4.48 -6.91 -3.30
CA HIS A 127 5.51 -6.35 -4.17
C HIS A 127 6.77 -7.21 -4.24
N ASN A 128 7.27 -7.69 -3.11
CA ASN A 128 8.59 -8.29 -3.00
C ASN A 128 8.57 -9.82 -3.05
N PHE A 129 7.47 -10.45 -2.64
CA PHE A 129 7.35 -11.91 -2.61
C PHE A 129 6.69 -12.46 -3.87
N VAL A 130 7.25 -12.09 -5.04
CA VAL A 130 6.71 -12.48 -6.37
C VAL A 130 6.80 -13.97 -6.68
N GLN A 131 7.70 -14.71 -6.01
CA GLN A 131 7.89 -16.15 -6.17
C GLN A 131 7.28 -16.94 -5.00
N ALA A 132 6.20 -16.44 -4.41
CA ALA A 132 5.52 -17.11 -3.31
C ALA A 132 5.10 -18.53 -3.69
N SER A 133 5.52 -19.50 -2.90
CA SER A 133 5.17 -20.92 -3.03
C SER A 133 5.25 -21.59 -1.66
N PHE A 134 4.75 -22.82 -1.54
CA PHE A 134 4.87 -23.60 -0.30
C PHE A 134 6.31 -23.96 0.08
N LEU A 135 7.24 -23.86 -0.89
CA LEU A 135 8.66 -24.18 -0.69
C LEU A 135 9.51 -22.96 -0.36
N ASN A 136 8.94 -21.74 -0.52
CA ASN A 136 9.66 -20.50 -0.33
C ASN A 136 9.07 -19.70 0.82
N ASN A 137 9.89 -19.35 1.79
CA ASN A 137 9.54 -18.44 2.86
C ASN A 137 10.09 -17.04 2.56
N TYR A 138 9.37 -16.02 3.00
CA TYR A 138 9.87 -14.65 2.93
C TYR A 138 10.61 -14.31 4.21
N LYS A 139 11.85 -13.84 4.09
CA LYS A 139 12.67 -13.44 5.23
C LYS A 139 12.78 -11.93 5.31
N ILE A 140 12.62 -11.38 6.51
CA ILE A 140 12.77 -9.95 6.76
C ILE A 140 13.30 -9.71 8.16
N THR A 141 14.24 -8.79 8.31
CA THR A 141 14.80 -8.42 9.62
C THR A 141 13.99 -7.31 10.28
N PHE A 142 14.02 -7.29 11.61
CA PHE A 142 13.38 -6.24 12.42
C PHE A 142 13.92 -4.84 12.04
N SER A 143 15.23 -4.72 11.83
CA SER A 143 15.86 -3.47 11.39
C SER A 143 15.30 -2.98 10.06
N THR A 144 15.08 -3.89 9.10
CA THR A 144 14.45 -3.58 7.81
C THR A 144 12.99 -3.13 8.00
N ILE A 145 12.22 -3.82 8.86
CA ILE A 145 10.83 -3.44 9.15
C ILE A 145 10.78 -2.04 9.75
N SER A 146 11.63 -1.75 10.74
CA SER A 146 11.67 -0.45 11.41
C SER A 146 12.04 0.68 10.45
N ARG A 147 13.07 0.48 9.62
CA ARG A 147 13.54 1.48 8.65
C ARG A 147 12.51 1.74 7.56
N ASP A 148 11.94 0.69 6.97
CA ASP A 148 11.14 0.81 5.75
C ASP A 148 9.67 1.13 6.03
N SER A 149 9.12 0.69 7.17
CA SER A 149 7.72 0.96 7.50
C SER A 149 7.51 2.36 8.06
N LEU A 150 8.49 2.87 8.82
CA LEU A 150 8.37 4.11 9.61
C LEU A 150 7.16 4.10 10.57
N LEU A 151 6.73 2.90 11.03
CA LEU A 151 5.53 2.75 11.87
C LEU A 151 5.84 2.30 13.30
N LEU A 152 7.14 2.10 13.61
CA LEU A 152 7.59 1.66 14.94
C LEU A 152 8.12 2.85 15.75
N PHE A 153 7.22 3.64 16.31
CA PHE A 153 7.54 4.88 17.02
C PHE A 153 7.84 4.71 18.53
N ASP A 154 7.68 3.49 19.06
CA ASP A 154 7.91 3.27 20.48
C ASP A 154 9.38 3.36 20.84
N SER A 155 9.67 3.95 22.01
CA SER A 155 11.03 4.03 22.54
C SER A 155 11.58 2.68 23.01
N ARG A 156 10.70 1.73 23.36
CA ARG A 156 11.06 0.41 23.90
C ARG A 156 11.01 -0.66 22.80
N LYS A 157 12.16 -1.27 22.52
CA LYS A 157 12.29 -2.33 21.50
C LYS A 157 11.28 -3.49 21.68
N ASN A 158 11.02 -3.89 22.93
CA ASN A 158 10.05 -4.96 23.21
C ASN A 158 8.63 -4.60 22.77
N GLN A 159 8.21 -3.33 22.90
CA GLN A 159 6.90 -2.86 22.43
C GLN A 159 6.83 -2.84 20.91
N GLN A 160 7.92 -2.44 20.26
CA GLN A 160 8.03 -2.50 18.79
C GLN A 160 7.94 -3.94 18.28
N VAL A 161 8.64 -4.88 18.93
CA VAL A 161 8.56 -6.31 18.61
C VAL A 161 7.15 -6.84 18.78
N LEU A 162 6.48 -6.51 19.87
CA LEU A 162 5.08 -6.91 20.09
C LEU A 162 4.14 -6.37 19.00
N ARG A 163 4.35 -5.13 18.54
CA ARG A 163 3.57 -4.59 17.41
C ARG A 163 3.80 -5.36 16.11
N VAL A 164 5.04 -5.75 15.84
CA VAL A 164 5.36 -6.60 14.66
C VAL A 164 4.66 -7.95 14.78
N ASP A 165 4.76 -8.60 15.94
CA ASP A 165 4.13 -9.89 16.19
C ASP A 165 2.61 -9.83 16.01
N ASN A 166 1.96 -8.81 16.56
CA ASN A 166 0.52 -8.59 16.41
C ASN A 166 0.13 -8.36 14.93
N ALA A 167 0.91 -7.59 14.19
CA ALA A 167 0.66 -7.36 12.77
C ALA A 167 0.83 -8.65 11.94
N LEU A 168 1.84 -9.47 12.22
CA LEU A 168 2.04 -10.76 11.58
C LEU A 168 0.92 -11.75 11.93
N THR A 169 0.48 -11.78 13.20
CA THR A 169 -0.68 -12.57 13.63
C THR A 169 -1.94 -12.16 12.88
N GLU A 170 -2.13 -10.86 12.64
CA GLU A 170 -3.24 -10.37 11.84
C GLU A 170 -3.17 -10.86 10.38
N LEU A 171 -1.98 -10.96 9.79
CA LEU A 171 -1.79 -11.56 8.47
C LEU A 171 -2.11 -13.07 8.46
N VAL A 172 -1.79 -13.79 9.51
CA VAL A 172 -2.17 -15.21 9.66
C VAL A 172 -3.68 -15.36 9.73
N ASN A 173 -4.35 -14.58 10.57
CA ASN A 173 -5.81 -14.62 10.73
C ASN A 173 -6.56 -14.24 9.43
N ASN A 174 -5.93 -13.45 8.57
CA ASN A 174 -6.46 -13.04 7.26
C ASN A 174 -5.97 -13.91 6.10
N HIS A 175 -5.41 -15.09 6.34
CA HIS A 175 -4.99 -16.03 5.30
C HIS A 175 -3.99 -15.44 4.27
N VAL A 176 -3.10 -14.55 4.72
CA VAL A 176 -1.93 -14.09 3.96
C VAL A 176 -0.72 -14.96 4.29
N LEU A 177 -0.53 -15.23 5.56
CA LEU A 177 0.48 -16.15 6.07
C LEU A 177 -0.19 -17.40 6.63
N ASN A 178 0.52 -18.50 6.58
CA ASN A 178 0.16 -19.72 7.30
C ASN A 178 0.71 -19.64 8.73
N ASP A 179 1.97 -19.22 8.85
CA ASP A 179 2.66 -19.05 10.13
C ASP A 179 3.88 -18.12 9.97
N PHE A 180 4.51 -17.76 11.07
CA PHE A 180 5.80 -17.07 11.08
C PHE A 180 6.68 -17.51 12.25
N GLU A 181 7.99 -17.55 12.02
CA GLU A 181 9.01 -17.89 13.00
C GLU A 181 9.91 -16.67 13.29
N LYS A 182 10.47 -16.63 14.50
CA LYS A 182 11.41 -15.59 14.93
C LYS A 182 12.76 -16.19 15.29
N ASN A 183 13.80 -15.77 14.59
CA ASN A 183 15.18 -16.09 14.90
C ASN A 183 15.83 -14.89 15.60
N ILE A 184 16.03 -14.97 16.91
CA ILE A 184 16.56 -13.86 17.71
C ILE A 184 18.07 -13.99 17.84
N THR A 185 18.79 -13.01 17.32
CA THR A 185 20.22 -12.83 17.55
C THR A 185 20.42 -11.94 18.79
N ARG A 186 21.16 -12.45 19.77
CA ARG A 186 21.46 -11.72 21.00
C ARG A 186 22.83 -11.08 20.93
N GLY A 187 22.92 -9.86 21.45
CA GLY A 187 24.17 -9.10 21.59
C GLY A 187 24.71 -9.10 23.02
N ALA A 188 25.55 -8.14 23.33
CA ALA A 188 26.11 -7.96 24.65
C ALA A 188 25.03 -7.79 25.72
N ARG A 189 25.27 -8.32 26.93
CA ARG A 189 24.34 -8.30 28.06
C ARG A 189 22.98 -8.90 27.73
N ASN A 190 22.95 -9.94 26.86
CA ASN A 190 21.74 -10.63 26.45
C ASN A 190 20.67 -9.73 25.79
N SER A 191 21.06 -8.56 25.30
CA SER A 191 20.17 -7.65 24.57
C SER A 191 19.80 -8.23 23.21
N ILE A 192 18.61 -7.91 22.67
CA ILE A 192 18.22 -8.26 21.31
C ILE A 192 19.05 -7.40 20.33
N ALA A 193 19.98 -8.02 19.61
CA ALA A 193 20.73 -7.36 18.54
C ALA A 193 19.88 -7.25 17.27
N GLU A 194 19.35 -8.40 16.78
CA GLU A 194 18.51 -8.44 15.59
C GLU A 194 17.46 -9.56 15.72
N ILE A 195 16.36 -9.45 14.96
CA ILE A 195 15.35 -10.50 14.83
C ILE A 195 15.13 -10.71 13.32
N GLU A 196 15.32 -11.93 12.85
CA GLU A 196 14.88 -12.36 11.53
C GLU A 196 13.50 -13.02 11.65
N TYR A 197 12.53 -12.49 10.91
CA TYR A 197 11.22 -13.11 10.76
C TYR A 197 11.20 -13.94 9.48
N VAL A 198 10.79 -15.21 9.60
CA VAL A 198 10.62 -16.15 8.49
C VAL A 198 9.13 -16.36 8.30
N LEU A 199 8.58 -15.83 7.21
CA LEU A 199 7.14 -15.78 6.94
C LEU A 199 6.75 -16.88 5.96
N GLN A 200 5.85 -17.77 6.38
CA GLN A 200 5.33 -18.86 5.56
C GLN A 200 4.05 -18.42 4.86
N PRO A 201 3.97 -18.39 3.52
CA PRO A 201 2.81 -17.88 2.80
C PRO A 201 1.63 -18.86 2.89
N HIS A 202 0.42 -18.31 3.05
CA HIS A 202 -0.82 -19.10 2.97
C HIS A 202 -1.17 -19.44 1.50
N SER A 203 -1.90 -20.52 1.29
CA SER A 203 -2.32 -20.98 -0.04
C SER A 203 -3.07 -19.91 -0.84
N ASP A 204 -3.91 -19.11 -0.19
CA ASP A 204 -4.68 -18.07 -0.84
C ASP A 204 -3.80 -16.92 -1.31
N PHE A 205 -2.82 -16.52 -0.51
CA PHE A 205 -1.83 -15.54 -0.92
C PHE A 205 -0.99 -16.03 -2.12
N ILE A 206 -0.59 -17.31 -2.11
CA ILE A 206 0.13 -17.92 -3.24
C ILE A 206 -0.72 -17.90 -4.52
N LYS A 207 -2.01 -18.20 -4.43
CA LYS A 207 -2.94 -18.11 -5.58
C LYS A 207 -3.05 -16.68 -6.11
N ASP A 208 -3.20 -15.69 -5.23
CA ASP A 208 -3.28 -14.28 -5.60
C ASP A 208 -2.01 -13.80 -6.30
N VAL A 209 -0.83 -14.17 -5.78
CA VAL A 209 0.48 -13.84 -6.38
C VAL A 209 0.63 -14.48 -7.76
N LYS A 210 0.29 -15.77 -7.90
CA LYS A 210 0.33 -16.49 -9.19
C LYS A 210 -0.61 -15.85 -10.21
N ALA A 211 -1.83 -15.49 -9.81
CA ALA A 211 -2.79 -14.80 -10.67
C ALA A 211 -2.27 -13.42 -11.13
N ALA A 212 -1.68 -12.63 -10.22
CA ALA A 212 -1.07 -11.35 -10.57
C ALA A 212 0.11 -11.50 -11.54
N ASN A 213 0.96 -12.52 -11.35
CA ASN A 213 2.08 -12.82 -12.23
C ASN A 213 1.61 -13.26 -13.63
N ALA A 214 0.57 -14.11 -13.71
CA ALA A 214 -0.01 -14.56 -14.97
C ALA A 214 -0.59 -13.40 -15.78
N ARG A 215 -1.32 -12.48 -15.14
CA ARG A 215 -1.84 -11.26 -15.78
C ARG A 215 -0.72 -10.39 -16.33
N ALA A 216 0.32 -10.12 -15.54
CA ALA A 216 1.47 -9.34 -15.98
C ALA A 216 2.17 -9.98 -17.19
N LYS A 217 2.31 -11.32 -17.22
CA LYS A 217 2.88 -12.06 -18.34
C LYS A 217 2.02 -11.97 -19.60
N ASN A 218 0.70 -12.10 -19.47
CA ASN A 218 -0.23 -12.02 -20.60
C ASN A 218 -0.22 -10.61 -21.22
N ILE A 219 -0.26 -9.57 -20.41
CA ILE A 219 -0.20 -8.18 -20.88
C ILE A 219 1.09 -7.92 -21.64
N ARG A 220 2.25 -8.37 -21.11
CA ARG A 220 3.56 -8.22 -21.81
C ARG A 220 3.60 -8.97 -23.15
N LYS A 221 2.87 -10.08 -23.30
CA LYS A 221 2.77 -10.81 -24.58
C LYS A 221 1.93 -10.05 -25.60
N THR A 222 0.84 -9.40 -25.17
CA THR A 222 -0.06 -8.64 -26.05
C THR A 222 0.57 -7.33 -26.54
N LEU A 223 1.53 -6.77 -25.79
CA LEU A 223 2.22 -5.52 -26.11
C LEU A 223 3.53 -5.72 -26.88
N LYS A 224 3.99 -6.95 -27.12
CA LYS A 224 5.09 -7.21 -28.06
C LYS A 224 4.53 -7.16 -29.47
N PRO A 225 5.09 -6.26 -30.35
CA PRO A 225 4.71 -6.18 -31.76
C PRO A 225 4.99 -7.49 -32.49
#